data_134290b298a10d4a049cfe509d584090
#
_entry.id   134290b298a10d4a049cfe509d584090
#
_cell.length_a   1.000
_cell.length_b   1.000
_cell.length_c   1.000
_cell.angle_alpha   90.00
_cell.angle_beta   90.00
_cell.angle_gamma   90.00
#
_symmetry.space_group_name_H-M   'P 1'
#
loop_
_entity.id
_entity.type
_entity.pdbx_description
1 polymer ?
#
loop_
_entity_poly.entity_id
_entity_poly.type
_entity_poly.pdbx_seq_one_letter_code
_entity_poly.pdbx_strand_id
1 'polypeptide(L)'
;MSVIGAGEFPKRKKPVTAGRVIIYVLLTLYALWIITPFAVIIVTSFTPDVDYAEASSYVWWPKHFSLEGYRTLFLDDQFAAQTDGFPTIIRGFINMLWMTLIPLISGLLLSLLVAYCYSKWDFPLKNVLFMITVALMFVPLGSFAFVGYLFYQNLGWTEGWKVVLPIMLPGMFASAGTVFFLRPYIDGIGKEIVEAAKIDGMGFFQIFFNIIIPLAKPALVAQFIFGFVGGYNNYTGALLYLQNEQTLWNLQISIQKLIEYAAGSDGDYAFRCATTLMSMLPLIVVFLFCQRYFIEGISFGGGKE
;
A
#
# COMPACT_ATOMS: atom_id res chain seq x y z
N MET A 1 3.82 -30.94 -53.12
CA MET A 1 4.66 -31.12 -51.92
C MET A 1 3.89 -30.56 -50.76
N SER A 2 3.23 -31.44 -49.99
CA SER A 2 2.36 -31.11 -48.87
C SER A 2 3.21 -30.82 -47.62
N VAL A 3 3.03 -29.64 -47.03
CA VAL A 3 3.65 -29.23 -45.77
C VAL A 3 2.99 -30.03 -44.64
N ILE A 4 3.76 -30.90 -44.02
CA ILE A 4 3.37 -31.71 -42.87
C ILE A 4 3.22 -30.74 -41.67
N GLY A 5 1.99 -30.62 -41.13
CA GLY A 5 1.68 -29.85 -39.95
C GLY A 5 2.45 -30.37 -38.72
N ALA A 6 3.12 -29.48 -38.02
CA ALA A 6 3.76 -29.76 -36.75
C ALA A 6 2.70 -30.14 -35.73
N GLY A 7 2.58 -31.44 -35.42
CA GLY A 7 1.67 -31.96 -34.42
C GLY A 7 2.04 -31.43 -33.04
N GLU A 8 1.13 -30.71 -32.39
CA GLU A 8 1.22 -30.40 -30.97
C GLU A 8 1.26 -31.70 -30.15
N PHE A 9 2.39 -31.99 -29.55
CA PHE A 9 2.52 -33.12 -28.63
C PHE A 9 1.62 -32.87 -27.41
N PRO A 10 0.71 -33.78 -27.05
CA PRO A 10 -0.15 -33.61 -25.87
C PRO A 10 0.75 -33.50 -24.64
N LYS A 11 0.63 -32.38 -23.89
CA LYS A 11 1.32 -32.18 -22.62
C LYS A 11 0.94 -33.35 -21.68
N ARG A 12 1.84 -34.31 -21.49
CA ARG A 12 1.65 -35.42 -20.53
C ARG A 12 1.36 -34.82 -19.15
N LYS A 13 0.14 -35.00 -18.64
CA LYS A 13 -0.21 -34.69 -17.24
C LYS A 13 0.73 -35.50 -16.35
N LYS A 14 1.61 -34.84 -15.64
CA LYS A 14 2.51 -35.49 -14.67
C LYS A 14 1.66 -36.23 -13.63
N PRO A 15 1.98 -37.49 -13.29
CA PRO A 15 1.21 -38.27 -12.30
C PRO A 15 1.17 -37.52 -10.96
N VAL A 16 0.00 -37.54 -10.33
CA VAL A 16 -0.18 -36.93 -9.01
C VAL A 16 0.53 -37.82 -7.98
N THR A 17 1.67 -37.37 -7.50
CA THR A 17 2.43 -38.07 -6.46
C THR A 17 1.80 -37.81 -5.10
N ALA A 18 1.82 -38.81 -4.18
CA ALA A 18 1.29 -38.66 -2.81
C ALA A 18 1.83 -37.39 -2.11
N GLY A 19 3.10 -37.05 -2.30
CA GLY A 19 3.68 -35.81 -1.77
C GLY A 19 3.00 -34.54 -2.28
N ARG A 20 2.53 -34.50 -3.54
CA ARG A 20 1.77 -33.36 -4.05
C ARG A 20 0.39 -33.25 -3.40
N VAL A 21 -0.28 -34.39 -3.17
CA VAL A 21 -1.57 -34.39 -2.47
C VAL A 21 -1.42 -33.81 -1.08
N ILE A 22 -0.41 -34.27 -0.35
CA ILE A 22 -0.10 -33.75 1.02
C ILE A 22 0.15 -32.25 0.99
N ILE A 23 0.96 -31.76 0.05
CA ILE A 23 1.23 -30.31 -0.11
C ILE A 23 -0.06 -29.53 -0.37
N TYR A 24 -0.92 -30.02 -1.30
CA TYR A 24 -2.19 -29.35 -1.57
C TYR A 24 -3.13 -29.34 -0.38
N VAL A 25 -3.22 -30.42 0.37
CA VAL A 25 -4.02 -30.50 1.60
C VAL A 25 -3.50 -29.50 2.64
N LEU A 26 -2.19 -29.46 2.90
CA LEU A 26 -1.60 -28.50 3.84
C LEU A 26 -1.83 -27.05 3.40
N LEU A 27 -1.63 -26.73 2.13
CA LEU A 27 -1.87 -25.39 1.60
C LEU A 27 -3.36 -25.00 1.68
N THR A 28 -4.27 -25.95 1.44
CA THR A 28 -5.72 -25.70 1.56
C THR A 28 -6.10 -25.44 3.01
N LEU A 29 -5.62 -26.25 3.95
CA LEU A 29 -5.87 -26.06 5.38
C LEU A 29 -5.29 -24.71 5.86
N TYR A 30 -4.10 -24.36 5.42
CA TYR A 30 -3.49 -23.05 5.70
C TYR A 30 -4.30 -21.88 5.13
N ALA A 31 -4.76 -22.01 3.90
CA ALA A 31 -5.61 -21.00 3.26
C ALA A 31 -6.94 -20.83 4.00
N LEU A 32 -7.61 -21.93 4.38
CA LEU A 32 -8.83 -21.90 5.18
C LEU A 32 -8.60 -21.22 6.53
N TRP A 33 -7.49 -21.54 7.21
CA TRP A 33 -7.15 -20.92 8.48
C TRP A 33 -6.95 -19.40 8.35
N ILE A 34 -6.26 -18.93 7.29
CA ILE A 34 -6.10 -17.50 7.03
C ILE A 34 -7.43 -16.81 6.69
N ILE A 35 -8.31 -17.46 5.92
CA ILE A 35 -9.59 -16.87 5.49
C ILE A 35 -10.61 -16.81 6.64
N THR A 36 -10.50 -17.69 7.63
CA THR A 36 -11.48 -17.77 8.74
C THR A 36 -11.74 -16.43 9.44
N PRO A 37 -10.72 -15.63 9.89
CA PRO A 37 -10.99 -14.37 10.56
C PRO A 37 -11.73 -13.36 9.65
N PHE A 38 -11.43 -13.35 8.36
CA PHE A 38 -12.14 -12.49 7.40
C PHE A 38 -13.58 -12.92 7.21
N ALA A 39 -13.83 -14.23 7.13
CA ALA A 39 -15.19 -14.76 7.06
C ALA A 39 -16.01 -14.38 8.30
N VAL A 40 -15.43 -14.47 9.49
CA VAL A 40 -16.07 -14.05 10.75
C VAL A 40 -16.40 -12.56 10.72
N ILE A 41 -15.47 -11.69 10.32
CA ILE A 41 -15.71 -10.25 10.23
C ILE A 41 -16.85 -9.95 9.23
N ILE A 42 -16.84 -10.63 8.07
CA ILE A 42 -17.91 -10.45 7.06
C ILE A 42 -19.27 -10.87 7.64
N VAL A 43 -19.36 -12.05 8.22
CA VAL A 43 -20.63 -12.56 8.79
C VAL A 43 -21.11 -11.63 9.91
N THR A 44 -20.20 -11.23 10.82
CA THR A 44 -20.53 -10.34 11.94
C THR A 44 -21.04 -8.98 11.47
N SER A 45 -20.46 -8.42 10.41
CA SER A 45 -20.90 -7.11 9.90
C SER A 45 -22.34 -7.08 9.38
N PHE A 46 -22.89 -8.24 9.05
CA PHE A 46 -24.30 -8.43 8.61
C PHE A 46 -25.19 -9.06 9.68
N THR A 47 -24.70 -9.27 10.89
CA THR A 47 -25.44 -9.88 11.99
C THR A 47 -25.87 -8.79 12.97
N PRO A 48 -27.18 -8.64 13.29
CA PRO A 48 -27.63 -7.66 14.26
C PRO A 48 -27.08 -8.01 15.65
N ASP A 49 -26.82 -6.97 16.46
CA ASP A 49 -26.22 -7.13 17.79
C ASP A 49 -27.08 -7.98 18.74
N VAL A 50 -28.39 -8.01 18.53
CA VAL A 50 -29.32 -8.87 19.30
C VAL A 50 -28.99 -10.37 19.13
N ASP A 51 -28.65 -10.79 17.90
CA ASP A 51 -28.27 -12.19 17.63
C ASP A 51 -26.92 -12.55 18.32
N TYR A 52 -26.04 -11.57 18.52
CA TYR A 52 -24.79 -11.75 19.26
C TYR A 52 -25.02 -11.82 20.78
N ALA A 53 -25.94 -11.02 21.32
CA ALA A 53 -26.28 -11.04 22.74
C ALA A 53 -26.90 -12.38 23.16
N GLU A 54 -27.64 -13.04 22.25
CA GLU A 54 -28.22 -14.36 22.47
C GLU A 54 -27.23 -15.51 22.22
N ALA A 55 -26.15 -15.28 21.49
CA ALA A 55 -25.16 -16.31 21.16
C ALA A 55 -24.17 -16.51 22.29
N SER A 56 -24.02 -17.75 22.76
CA SER A 56 -22.98 -18.12 23.75
C SER A 56 -21.56 -18.21 23.14
N SER A 57 -21.43 -18.06 21.82
CA SER A 57 -20.19 -18.20 21.06
C SER A 57 -20.28 -17.47 19.71
N TYR A 58 -19.27 -17.66 18.84
CA TYR A 58 -19.26 -17.05 17.51
C TYR A 58 -20.49 -17.39 16.67
N VAL A 59 -21.05 -16.38 15.99
CA VAL A 59 -22.13 -16.55 15.01
C VAL A 59 -21.49 -16.91 13.66
N TRP A 60 -21.64 -18.17 13.24
CA TRP A 60 -21.14 -18.65 11.94
C TRP A 60 -22.01 -18.25 10.76
N TRP A 61 -23.29 -17.97 11.01
CA TRP A 61 -24.27 -17.53 10.03
C TRP A 61 -25.32 -16.69 10.72
N PRO A 62 -25.68 -15.48 10.19
CA PRO A 62 -26.68 -14.64 10.83
C PRO A 62 -28.04 -15.29 10.80
N LYS A 63 -28.77 -15.29 11.90
CA LYS A 63 -30.19 -15.71 11.95
C LYS A 63 -31.05 -14.68 11.20
N HIS A 64 -30.72 -13.41 11.37
CA HIS A 64 -31.34 -12.29 10.70
C HIS A 64 -30.26 -11.49 9.98
N PHE A 65 -30.48 -11.13 8.71
CA PHE A 65 -29.59 -10.30 7.95
C PHE A 65 -29.85 -8.82 8.27
N SER A 66 -28.86 -8.08 8.70
CA SER A 66 -28.96 -6.66 9.05
C SER A 66 -27.87 -5.83 8.37
N LEU A 67 -28.21 -4.60 8.00
CA LEU A 67 -27.28 -3.58 7.52
C LEU A 67 -27.10 -2.47 8.56
N GLU A 68 -27.51 -2.70 9.81
CA GLU A 68 -27.50 -1.72 10.89
C GLU A 68 -26.08 -1.13 11.11
N GLY A 69 -25.05 -1.97 11.18
CA GLY A 69 -23.67 -1.52 11.33
C GLY A 69 -23.21 -0.56 10.21
N TYR A 70 -23.62 -0.83 8.97
CA TYR A 70 -23.34 0.07 7.83
C TYR A 70 -24.19 1.33 7.87
N ARG A 71 -25.45 1.24 8.28
CA ARG A 71 -26.31 2.41 8.45
C ARG A 71 -25.73 3.37 9.48
N THR A 72 -25.33 2.86 10.64
CA THR A 72 -24.68 3.66 11.68
C THR A 72 -23.39 4.31 11.16
N LEU A 73 -22.59 3.56 10.39
CA LEU A 73 -21.33 4.05 9.85
C LEU A 73 -21.50 5.23 8.87
N PHE A 74 -22.58 5.25 8.08
CA PHE A 74 -22.74 6.22 7.01
C PHE A 74 -23.82 7.28 7.28
N LEU A 75 -24.83 6.98 8.09
CA LEU A 75 -25.98 7.86 8.30
C LEU A 75 -26.07 8.42 9.72
N ASP A 76 -25.68 7.63 10.72
CA ASP A 76 -25.79 8.00 12.14
C ASP A 76 -24.40 8.30 12.75
N ASP A 77 -23.47 8.74 11.92
CA ASP A 77 -22.09 9.05 12.32
C ASP A 77 -22.04 10.28 13.24
N GLN A 78 -21.66 10.06 14.47
CA GLN A 78 -21.63 11.11 15.51
C GLN A 78 -20.53 12.16 15.29
N PHE A 79 -19.51 11.83 14.52
CA PHE A 79 -18.45 12.76 14.17
C PHE A 79 -18.73 13.55 12.88
N ALA A 80 -19.82 13.27 12.17
CA ALA A 80 -20.14 13.91 10.90
C ALA A 80 -20.25 15.43 11.00
N ALA A 81 -20.78 15.95 12.12
CA ALA A 81 -20.84 17.40 12.36
C ALA A 81 -19.46 18.07 12.39
N GLN A 82 -18.42 17.33 12.77
CA GLN A 82 -17.03 17.80 12.90
C GLN A 82 -16.22 17.57 11.62
N THR A 83 -16.79 16.82 10.68
CA THR A 83 -16.20 16.50 9.37
C THR A 83 -16.98 17.15 8.22
N ASP A 84 -17.48 18.39 8.43
CA ASP A 84 -18.24 19.16 7.43
C ASP A 84 -19.52 18.44 6.92
N GLY A 85 -20.15 17.62 7.77
CA GLY A 85 -21.36 16.85 7.42
C GLY A 85 -21.10 15.59 6.56
N PHE A 86 -19.85 15.25 6.28
CA PHE A 86 -19.51 13.99 5.62
C PHE A 86 -19.33 12.87 6.66
N PRO A 87 -19.73 11.62 6.32
CA PRO A 87 -19.38 10.47 7.15
C PRO A 87 -17.87 10.41 7.39
N THR A 88 -17.47 10.23 8.66
CA THR A 88 -16.06 10.27 9.09
C THR A 88 -15.19 9.29 8.30
N ILE A 89 -15.73 8.10 7.97
CA ILE A 89 -14.99 7.11 7.18
C ILE A 89 -14.72 7.58 5.75
N ILE A 90 -15.67 8.29 5.11
CA ILE A 90 -15.51 8.82 3.75
C ILE A 90 -14.49 9.97 3.77
N ARG A 91 -14.60 10.87 4.73
CA ARG A 91 -13.63 11.96 4.90
C ARG A 91 -12.24 11.42 5.14
N GLY A 92 -12.12 10.45 6.05
CA GLY A 92 -10.85 9.77 6.34
C GLY A 92 -10.25 9.07 5.11
N PHE A 93 -11.09 8.45 4.28
CA PHE A 93 -10.66 7.85 3.02
C PHE A 93 -10.12 8.89 2.02
N ILE A 94 -10.83 10.00 1.83
CA ILE A 94 -10.37 11.10 0.96
C ILE A 94 -9.04 11.67 1.47
N ASN A 95 -8.94 11.93 2.76
CA ASN A 95 -7.72 12.44 3.38
C ASN A 95 -6.55 11.45 3.21
N MET A 96 -6.78 10.18 3.43
CA MET A 96 -5.76 9.13 3.22
C MET A 96 -5.27 9.12 1.78
N LEU A 97 -6.17 9.23 0.78
CA LEU A 97 -5.79 9.19 -0.63
C LEU A 97 -4.79 10.28 -0.98
N TRP A 98 -5.11 11.55 -0.73
CA TRP A 98 -4.21 12.63 -1.13
C TRP A 98 -2.96 12.71 -0.25
N MET A 99 -3.07 12.45 1.07
CA MET A 99 -1.91 12.41 1.97
C MET A 99 -0.93 11.28 1.65
N THR A 100 -1.40 10.20 1.01
CA THR A 100 -0.56 9.08 0.59
C THR A 100 -0.09 9.23 -0.86
N LEU A 101 -1.00 9.53 -1.80
CA LEU A 101 -0.68 9.51 -3.22
C LEU A 101 0.26 10.65 -3.65
N ILE A 102 0.06 11.87 -3.12
CA ILE A 102 0.91 13.01 -3.49
C ILE A 102 2.38 12.75 -3.11
N PRO A 103 2.71 12.41 -1.84
CA PRO A 103 4.08 12.09 -1.47
C PRO A 103 4.63 10.87 -2.21
N LEU A 104 3.82 9.82 -2.37
CA LEU A 104 4.23 8.59 -3.02
C LEU A 104 4.64 8.82 -4.48
N ILE A 105 3.80 9.52 -5.27
CA ILE A 105 4.09 9.76 -6.68
C ILE A 105 5.33 10.65 -6.84
N SER A 106 5.41 11.75 -6.09
CA SER A 106 6.57 12.66 -6.15
C SER A 106 7.85 11.96 -5.68
N GLY A 107 7.80 11.24 -4.56
CA GLY A 107 8.93 10.49 -4.02
C GLY A 107 9.42 9.38 -4.95
N LEU A 108 8.51 8.66 -5.63
CA LEU A 108 8.87 7.65 -6.62
C LEU A 108 9.57 8.25 -7.84
N LEU A 109 9.04 9.36 -8.38
CA LEU A 109 9.63 10.03 -9.54
C LEU A 109 11.03 10.57 -9.20
N LEU A 110 11.18 11.20 -8.02
CA LEU A 110 12.47 11.67 -7.55
C LEU A 110 13.44 10.52 -7.26
N SER A 111 12.97 9.43 -6.66
CA SER A 111 13.80 8.25 -6.42
C SER A 111 14.27 7.61 -7.73
N LEU A 112 13.40 7.55 -8.76
CA LEU A 112 13.77 7.06 -10.09
C LEU A 112 14.81 7.98 -10.74
N LEU A 113 14.64 9.30 -10.62
CA LEU A 113 15.57 10.29 -11.14
C LEU A 113 16.97 10.13 -10.50
N VAL A 114 17.02 9.99 -9.17
CA VAL A 114 18.25 9.74 -8.43
C VAL A 114 18.89 8.41 -8.84
N ALA A 115 18.07 7.34 -8.95
CA ALA A 115 18.56 6.03 -9.41
C ALA A 115 19.08 6.08 -10.85
N TYR A 116 18.45 6.86 -11.75
CA TYR A 116 18.91 7.10 -13.11
C TYR A 116 20.27 7.83 -13.12
N CYS A 117 20.45 8.86 -12.29
CA CYS A 117 21.75 9.52 -12.13
C CYS A 117 22.82 8.53 -11.67
N TYR A 118 22.53 7.72 -10.63
CA TYR A 118 23.48 6.72 -10.14
C TYR A 118 23.76 5.59 -11.15
N SER A 119 22.84 5.29 -12.05
CA SER A 119 23.03 4.21 -13.04
C SER A 119 23.77 4.68 -14.30
N LYS A 120 23.28 5.74 -14.95
CA LYS A 120 23.65 6.10 -16.34
C LYS A 120 24.57 7.30 -16.46
N TRP A 121 24.86 8.00 -15.36
CA TRP A 121 25.70 9.19 -15.40
C TRP A 121 26.94 9.01 -14.52
N ASP A 122 28.06 9.55 -14.99
CA ASP A 122 29.29 9.55 -14.25
C ASP A 122 29.54 10.97 -13.69
N PHE A 123 29.70 11.05 -12.38
CA PHE A 123 29.96 12.30 -11.65
C PHE A 123 30.89 12.02 -10.46
N PRO A 124 31.61 13.04 -9.97
CA PRO A 124 32.55 12.87 -8.85
C PRO A 124 31.81 12.39 -7.60
N LEU A 125 32.44 11.51 -6.83
CA LEU A 125 31.93 10.94 -5.58
C LEU A 125 30.68 10.06 -5.73
N LYS A 126 30.26 9.69 -6.95
CA LYS A 126 29.08 8.84 -7.23
C LYS A 126 28.97 7.62 -6.30
N ASN A 127 30.08 6.87 -6.18
CA ASN A 127 30.09 5.64 -5.37
C ASN A 127 30.00 5.93 -3.86
N VAL A 128 30.63 7.02 -3.40
CA VAL A 128 30.56 7.45 -2.00
C VAL A 128 29.15 7.89 -1.64
N LEU A 129 28.54 8.72 -2.48
CA LEU A 129 27.17 9.19 -2.28
C LEU A 129 26.17 8.02 -2.31
N PHE A 130 26.35 7.06 -3.22
CA PHE A 130 25.50 5.86 -3.23
C PHE A 130 25.69 5.02 -1.97
N MET A 131 26.94 4.86 -1.48
CA MET A 131 27.22 4.14 -0.23
C MET A 131 26.53 4.84 0.97
N ILE A 132 26.56 6.17 1.03
CA ILE A 132 25.84 6.95 2.04
C ILE A 132 24.35 6.72 1.92
N THR A 133 23.78 6.74 0.70
CA THR A 133 22.36 6.45 0.46
C THR A 133 21.97 5.08 1.00
N VAL A 134 22.79 4.04 0.75
CA VAL A 134 22.55 2.70 1.29
C VAL A 134 22.68 2.67 2.81
N ALA A 135 23.68 3.35 3.38
CA ALA A 135 23.86 3.43 4.84
C ALA A 135 22.66 4.07 5.55
N LEU A 136 22.03 5.09 4.93
CA LEU A 136 20.83 5.75 5.46
C LEU A 136 19.62 4.79 5.58
N MET A 137 19.56 3.70 4.81
CA MET A 137 18.49 2.70 4.95
C MET A 137 18.50 2.00 6.30
N PHE A 138 19.67 1.88 6.93
CA PHE A 138 19.84 1.21 8.22
C PHE A 138 19.57 2.14 9.40
N VAL A 139 19.35 3.43 9.18
CA VAL A 139 19.01 4.38 10.24
C VAL A 139 17.53 4.19 10.62
N PRO A 140 17.22 3.82 11.87
CA PRO A 140 15.85 3.57 12.30
C PRO A 140 15.11 4.89 12.53
N LEU A 141 14.69 5.56 11.44
CA LEU A 141 14.05 6.88 11.50
C LEU A 141 12.81 6.90 12.39
N GLY A 142 12.09 5.78 12.52
CA GLY A 142 10.95 5.66 13.43
C GLY A 142 11.31 5.90 14.90
N SER A 143 12.53 5.57 15.32
CA SER A 143 13.01 5.83 16.70
C SER A 143 13.18 7.32 17.00
N PHE A 144 13.28 8.16 15.97
CA PHE A 144 13.38 9.61 16.10
C PHE A 144 12.04 10.34 15.98
N ALA A 145 10.91 9.62 15.95
CA ALA A 145 9.58 10.21 15.75
C ALA A 145 9.26 11.30 16.78
N PHE A 146 9.61 11.08 18.05
CA PHE A 146 9.39 12.07 19.11
C PHE A 146 10.28 13.33 18.94
N VAL A 147 11.54 13.15 18.58
CA VAL A 147 12.45 14.28 18.30
C VAL A 147 11.96 15.06 17.08
N GLY A 148 11.48 14.36 16.05
CA GLY A 148 10.84 14.94 14.88
C GLY A 148 9.61 15.75 15.24
N TYR A 149 8.76 15.23 16.16
CA TYR A 149 7.60 15.97 16.65
C TYR A 149 7.98 17.30 17.31
N LEU A 150 8.96 17.29 18.22
CA LEU A 150 9.45 18.51 18.87
C LEU A 150 10.02 19.51 17.85
N PHE A 151 10.73 19.02 16.84
CA PHE A 151 11.24 19.87 15.77
C PHE A 151 10.11 20.55 14.99
N TYR A 152 9.10 19.79 14.56
CA TYR A 152 7.95 20.35 13.83
C TYR A 152 7.07 21.23 14.70
N GLN A 153 6.97 20.94 16.01
CA GLN A 153 6.30 21.81 16.99
C GLN A 153 6.98 23.19 17.08
N ASN A 154 8.30 23.23 17.13
CA ASN A 154 9.05 24.50 17.11
C ASN A 154 8.86 25.30 15.82
N LEU A 155 8.53 24.62 14.69
CA LEU A 155 8.17 25.26 13.42
C LEU A 155 6.70 25.70 13.36
N GLY A 156 5.89 25.38 14.37
CA GLY A 156 4.45 25.65 14.38
C GLY A 156 3.66 24.79 13.38
N TRP A 157 4.12 23.55 13.13
CA TRP A 157 3.50 22.61 12.17
C TRP A 157 2.69 21.50 12.86
N THR A 158 2.38 21.69 14.11
CA THR A 158 1.58 20.72 14.91
C THR A 158 0.14 21.18 15.15
N GLU A 159 -0.30 22.27 14.49
CA GLU A 159 -1.63 22.83 14.65
C GLU A 159 -2.24 23.25 13.31
N GLY A 160 -3.56 23.16 13.23
CA GLY A 160 -4.35 23.51 12.06
C GLY A 160 -3.97 22.69 10.81
N TRP A 161 -4.14 23.26 9.63
CA TRP A 161 -3.84 22.55 8.37
C TRP A 161 -2.36 22.15 8.21
N LYS A 162 -1.45 22.79 8.93
CA LYS A 162 -0.01 22.52 8.84
C LYS A 162 0.40 21.15 9.36
N VAL A 163 -0.46 20.49 10.14
CA VAL A 163 -0.21 19.12 10.68
C VAL A 163 0.00 18.08 9.59
N VAL A 164 -0.40 18.36 8.36
CA VAL A 164 -0.17 17.45 7.21
C VAL A 164 1.27 17.51 6.69
N LEU A 165 1.99 18.62 6.93
CA LEU A 165 3.34 18.82 6.41
C LEU A 165 4.35 17.79 6.95
N PRO A 166 4.41 17.51 8.27
CA PRO A 166 5.27 16.47 8.82
C PRO A 166 5.01 15.06 8.24
N ILE A 167 3.76 14.79 7.85
CA ILE A 167 3.36 13.48 7.31
C ILE A 167 3.73 13.37 5.83
N MET A 168 3.51 14.44 5.07
CA MET A 168 3.64 14.42 3.61
C MET A 168 5.04 14.75 3.14
N LEU A 169 5.65 15.79 3.70
CA LEU A 169 6.89 16.36 3.18
C LEU A 169 8.05 15.36 3.13
N PRO A 170 8.31 14.51 4.14
CA PRO A 170 9.36 13.51 4.07
C PRO A 170 9.18 12.50 2.93
N GLY A 171 7.93 12.11 2.65
CA GLY A 171 7.59 11.16 1.59
C GLY A 171 7.67 11.76 0.17
N MET A 172 7.70 13.09 0.04
CA MET A 172 7.76 13.76 -1.26
C MET A 172 9.17 13.71 -1.89
N PHE A 173 10.20 13.37 -1.12
CA PHE A 173 11.58 13.30 -1.59
C PHE A 173 12.01 11.87 -1.92
N ALA A 174 13.19 11.75 -2.55
CA ALA A 174 13.75 10.46 -2.89
C ALA A 174 14.01 9.61 -1.62
N SER A 175 13.50 8.39 -1.62
CA SER A 175 13.73 7.42 -0.55
C SER A 175 14.96 6.56 -0.86
N ALA A 176 15.86 6.41 0.11
CA ALA A 176 17.05 5.58 -0.01
C ALA A 176 16.71 4.13 -0.42
N GLY A 177 15.67 3.54 0.19
CA GLY A 177 15.22 2.18 -0.13
C GLY A 177 14.69 2.06 -1.55
N THR A 178 13.90 3.03 -2.02
CA THR A 178 13.38 3.05 -3.38
C THR A 178 14.49 3.24 -4.41
N VAL A 179 15.46 4.14 -4.14
CA VAL A 179 16.63 4.35 -5.00
C VAL A 179 17.46 3.06 -5.11
N PHE A 180 17.71 2.39 -3.97
CA PHE A 180 18.44 1.12 -3.93
C PHE A 180 17.75 0.03 -4.75
N PHE A 181 16.42 -0.06 -4.67
CA PHE A 181 15.63 -1.03 -5.44
C PHE A 181 15.61 -0.71 -6.94
N LEU A 182 15.45 0.57 -7.32
CA LEU A 182 15.31 0.96 -8.72
C LEU A 182 16.64 0.97 -9.47
N ARG A 183 17.77 1.23 -8.82
CA ARG A 183 19.08 1.32 -9.49
C ARG A 183 19.46 0.06 -10.25
N PRO A 184 19.43 -1.18 -9.68
CA PRO A 184 19.76 -2.39 -10.42
C PRO A 184 18.84 -2.63 -11.62
N TYR A 185 17.56 -2.24 -11.52
CA TYR A 185 16.62 -2.32 -12.61
C TYR A 185 17.02 -1.40 -13.77
N ILE A 186 17.42 -0.17 -13.48
CA ILE A 186 17.89 0.79 -14.48
C ILE A 186 19.27 0.36 -15.02
N ASP A 187 20.15 -0.23 -14.21
CA ASP A 187 21.43 -0.79 -14.65
C ASP A 187 21.22 -1.86 -15.73
N GLY A 188 20.14 -2.65 -15.63
CA GLY A 188 19.73 -3.64 -16.63
C GLY A 188 19.23 -3.07 -17.97
N ILE A 189 18.88 -1.78 -18.05
CA ILE A 189 18.58 -1.11 -19.31
C ILE A 189 19.90 -0.91 -20.06
N GLY A 190 20.02 -1.41 -21.29
CA GLY A 190 21.25 -1.32 -22.11
C GLY A 190 21.79 0.10 -22.22
N LYS A 191 23.08 0.28 -22.07
CA LYS A 191 23.72 1.60 -22.23
C LYS A 191 23.55 2.12 -23.66
N GLU A 192 23.49 1.22 -24.61
CA GLU A 192 23.35 1.48 -26.06
C GLU A 192 22.08 2.27 -26.36
N ILE A 193 20.97 2.00 -25.60
CA ILE A 193 19.69 2.70 -25.78
C ILE A 193 19.85 4.18 -25.37
N VAL A 194 20.53 4.44 -24.25
CA VAL A 194 20.77 5.78 -23.76
C VAL A 194 21.77 6.54 -24.65
N GLU A 195 22.80 5.86 -25.15
CA GLU A 195 23.79 6.43 -26.05
C GLU A 195 23.19 6.77 -27.43
N ALA A 196 22.38 5.87 -27.99
CA ALA A 196 21.64 6.14 -29.23
C ALA A 196 20.73 7.38 -29.09
N ALA A 197 19.98 7.47 -28.00
CA ALA A 197 19.15 8.64 -27.74
C ALA A 197 19.95 9.96 -27.60
N LYS A 198 21.17 9.90 -27.04
CA LYS A 198 22.07 11.07 -27.00
C LYS A 198 22.57 11.45 -28.40
N ILE A 199 22.86 10.47 -29.28
CA ILE A 199 23.25 10.70 -30.67
C ILE A 199 22.08 11.35 -31.44
N ASP A 200 20.84 10.93 -31.15
CA ASP A 200 19.60 11.52 -31.70
C ASP A 200 19.31 12.93 -31.14
N GLY A 201 20.17 13.46 -30.27
CA GLY A 201 20.05 14.80 -29.72
C GLY A 201 19.13 14.91 -28.52
N MET A 202 18.69 13.81 -27.93
CA MET A 202 17.85 13.86 -26.72
C MET A 202 18.64 14.35 -25.49
N GLY A 203 18.08 15.35 -24.81
CA GLY A 203 18.62 15.85 -23.54
C GLY A 203 18.30 14.91 -22.36
N PHE A 204 18.93 15.19 -21.20
CA PHE A 204 18.78 14.40 -19.96
C PHE A 204 17.33 14.09 -19.58
N PHE A 205 16.48 15.10 -19.51
CA PHE A 205 15.08 14.93 -19.14
C PHE A 205 14.25 14.25 -20.25
N GLN A 206 14.59 14.46 -21.52
CA GLN A 206 13.90 13.75 -22.61
C GLN A 206 14.16 12.24 -22.54
N ILE A 207 15.40 11.83 -22.28
CA ILE A 207 15.76 10.41 -22.06
C ILE A 207 15.04 9.88 -20.82
N PHE A 208 15.00 10.64 -19.73
CA PHE A 208 14.34 10.25 -18.51
C PHE A 208 12.84 9.98 -18.73
N PHE A 209 12.10 10.94 -19.31
CA PHE A 209 10.66 10.82 -19.49
C PHE A 209 10.26 9.85 -20.62
N ASN A 210 11.00 9.82 -21.72
CA ASN A 210 10.61 9.07 -22.91
C ASN A 210 11.19 7.64 -22.96
N ILE A 211 12.25 7.37 -22.23
CA ILE A 211 12.95 6.07 -22.25
C ILE A 211 12.96 5.42 -20.87
N ILE A 212 13.49 6.11 -19.86
CA ILE A 212 13.71 5.50 -18.54
C ILE A 212 12.37 5.21 -17.83
N ILE A 213 11.44 6.16 -17.74
CA ILE A 213 10.14 5.95 -17.11
C ILE A 213 9.37 4.80 -17.76
N PRO A 214 9.17 4.76 -19.10
CA PRO A 214 8.44 3.68 -19.74
C PRO A 214 9.08 2.30 -19.51
N LEU A 215 10.39 2.20 -19.62
CA LEU A 215 11.10 0.94 -19.40
C LEU A 215 11.11 0.52 -17.93
N ALA A 216 11.18 1.48 -16.99
CA ALA A 216 11.13 1.21 -15.55
C ALA A 216 9.71 0.99 -15.01
N LYS A 217 8.66 1.10 -15.84
CA LYS A 217 7.25 1.01 -15.40
C LYS A 217 6.94 -0.21 -14.53
N PRO A 218 7.40 -1.45 -14.81
CA PRO A 218 7.11 -2.59 -13.94
C PRO A 218 7.69 -2.42 -12.53
N ALA A 219 8.93 -1.92 -12.41
CA ALA A 219 9.57 -1.66 -11.13
C ALA A 219 8.91 -0.50 -10.38
N LEU A 220 8.49 0.55 -11.09
CA LEU A 220 7.73 1.66 -10.51
C LEU A 220 6.39 1.22 -9.97
N VAL A 221 5.65 0.35 -10.69
CA VAL A 221 4.37 -0.18 -10.21
C VAL A 221 4.58 -1.03 -8.95
N ALA A 222 5.62 -1.86 -8.90
CA ALA A 222 5.94 -2.63 -7.70
C ALA A 222 6.22 -1.71 -6.50
N GLN A 223 7.04 -0.67 -6.67
CA GLN A 223 7.34 0.29 -5.62
C GLN A 223 6.14 1.14 -5.24
N PHE A 224 5.27 1.49 -6.21
CA PHE A 224 4.01 2.17 -5.94
C PHE A 224 3.12 1.35 -5.00
N ILE A 225 2.99 0.04 -5.24
CA ILE A 225 2.16 -0.82 -4.41
C ILE A 225 2.73 -0.91 -2.99
N PHE A 226 4.03 -1.15 -2.83
CA PHE A 226 4.67 -1.18 -1.51
C PHE A 226 4.54 0.16 -0.77
N GLY A 227 4.77 1.26 -1.47
CA GLY A 227 4.63 2.60 -0.91
C GLY A 227 3.19 2.94 -0.54
N PHE A 228 2.20 2.55 -1.39
CA PHE A 228 0.79 2.75 -1.09
C PHE A 228 0.36 1.96 0.15
N VAL A 229 0.70 0.67 0.23
CA VAL A 229 0.41 -0.16 1.41
C VAL A 229 1.08 0.41 2.67
N GLY A 230 2.32 0.87 2.56
CA GLY A 230 3.04 1.50 3.67
C GLY A 230 2.39 2.81 4.14
N GLY A 231 2.03 3.69 3.21
CA GLY A 231 1.34 4.95 3.51
C GLY A 231 -0.07 4.74 4.03
N TYR A 232 -0.80 3.78 3.45
CA TYR A 232 -2.12 3.37 3.91
C TYR A 232 -2.11 2.92 5.37
N ASN A 233 -1.12 2.11 5.77
CA ASN A 233 -1.00 1.58 7.13
C ASN A 233 -0.27 2.52 8.10
N ASN A 234 0.04 3.75 7.72
CA ASN A 234 0.75 4.71 8.57
C ASN A 234 -0.16 5.30 9.65
N TYR A 235 -0.50 4.47 10.64
CA TYR A 235 -1.28 4.88 11.81
C TYR A 235 -0.48 5.73 12.79
N THR A 236 0.72 5.30 13.14
CA THR A 236 1.54 5.97 14.18
C THR A 236 1.91 7.39 13.78
N GLY A 237 2.32 7.61 12.53
CA GLY A 237 2.62 8.96 12.04
C GLY A 237 1.37 9.86 12.03
N ALA A 238 0.23 9.30 11.60
CA ALA A 238 -1.03 10.02 11.58
C ALA A 238 -1.51 10.37 13.00
N LEU A 239 -1.45 9.43 13.94
CA LEU A 239 -1.83 9.65 15.34
C LEU A 239 -1.02 10.78 15.98
N LEU A 240 0.29 10.84 15.68
CA LEU A 240 1.18 11.82 16.28
C LEU A 240 0.81 13.27 15.92
N TYR A 241 0.29 13.49 14.70
CA TYR A 241 0.06 14.83 14.18
C TYR A 241 -1.42 15.17 13.96
N LEU A 242 -2.28 14.20 13.57
CA LEU A 242 -3.65 14.49 13.14
C LEU A 242 -4.71 14.33 14.24
N GLN A 243 -4.41 13.72 15.39
CA GLN A 243 -5.43 13.34 16.37
C GLN A 243 -6.31 14.51 16.84
N ASN A 244 -5.78 15.73 16.87
CA ASN A 244 -6.51 16.93 17.34
C ASN A 244 -7.23 17.68 16.21
N GLU A 245 -6.99 17.31 14.93
CA GLU A 245 -7.55 17.98 13.76
C GLU A 245 -8.53 17.05 13.04
N GLN A 246 -9.78 17.03 13.52
CA GLN A 246 -10.78 16.05 13.09
C GLN A 246 -11.08 16.09 11.60
N THR A 247 -11.10 17.29 11.01
CA THR A 247 -11.30 17.46 9.56
C THR A 247 -10.19 16.85 8.70
N LEU A 248 -9.02 16.65 9.29
CA LEU A 248 -7.83 16.10 8.65
C LEU A 248 -7.54 14.64 9.01
N TRP A 249 -8.37 14.02 9.85
CA TRP A 249 -8.20 12.59 10.15
C TRP A 249 -8.05 11.78 8.86
N ASN A 250 -7.03 10.96 8.80
CA ASN A 250 -6.91 9.96 7.77
C ASN A 250 -7.77 8.74 8.10
N LEU A 251 -7.88 7.80 7.18
CA LEU A 251 -8.73 6.62 7.35
C LEU A 251 -8.37 5.81 8.62
N GLN A 252 -7.08 5.68 8.94
CA GLN A 252 -6.64 4.89 10.10
C GLN A 252 -7.09 5.50 11.44
N ILE A 253 -6.98 6.82 11.59
CA ILE A 253 -7.49 7.52 12.78
C ILE A 253 -9.01 7.49 12.81
N SER A 254 -9.67 7.72 11.67
CA SER A 254 -11.13 7.67 11.58
C SER A 254 -11.68 6.32 12.05
N ILE A 255 -11.08 5.21 11.59
CA ILE A 255 -11.46 3.85 12.01
C ILE A 255 -11.25 3.67 13.51
N GLN A 256 -10.09 4.09 14.03
CA GLN A 256 -9.81 3.96 15.45
C GLN A 256 -10.82 4.73 16.30
N LYS A 257 -11.11 5.98 15.94
CA LYS A 257 -12.05 6.82 16.68
C LYS A 257 -13.48 6.26 16.64
N LEU A 258 -13.92 5.75 15.49
CA LEU A 258 -15.20 5.08 15.35
C LEU A 258 -15.28 3.79 16.20
N ILE A 259 -14.23 2.98 16.21
CA ILE A 259 -14.17 1.75 17.01
C ILE A 259 -14.06 2.07 18.52
N GLU A 260 -13.27 3.06 18.92
CA GLU A 260 -13.18 3.53 20.32
C GLU A 260 -14.54 4.01 20.83
N TYR A 261 -15.27 4.75 20.00
CA TYR A 261 -16.63 5.19 20.34
C TYR A 261 -17.56 4.00 20.58
N ALA A 262 -17.58 3.04 19.65
CA ALA A 262 -18.39 1.81 19.77
C ALA A 262 -17.94 0.94 20.97
N ALA A 263 -16.71 1.06 21.45
CA ALA A 263 -16.23 0.31 22.61
C ALA A 263 -16.89 0.75 23.95
N GLY A 264 -17.46 1.96 23.99
CA GLY A 264 -18.23 2.46 25.12
C GLY A 264 -19.66 1.90 25.22
N SER A 265 -20.15 1.23 24.15
CA SER A 265 -21.47 0.61 24.10
C SER A 265 -21.31 -0.91 24.13
N ASP A 266 -22.01 -1.59 25.02
CA ASP A 266 -22.08 -3.04 25.02
C ASP A 266 -22.90 -3.49 23.79
N GLY A 267 -22.25 -4.14 22.81
CA GLY A 267 -22.98 -4.81 21.73
C GLY A 267 -22.71 -4.34 20.30
N ASP A 268 -21.97 -3.25 20.03
CA ASP A 268 -21.78 -2.73 18.66
C ASP A 268 -20.83 -3.58 17.76
N TYR A 269 -20.98 -4.90 17.76
CA TYR A 269 -20.13 -5.81 16.98
C TYR A 269 -20.31 -5.63 15.47
N ALA A 270 -21.57 -5.45 15.02
CA ALA A 270 -21.90 -5.24 13.61
C ALA A 270 -21.22 -3.97 13.08
N PHE A 271 -21.29 -2.87 13.84
CA PHE A 271 -20.66 -1.61 13.48
C PHE A 271 -19.13 -1.70 13.40
N ARG A 272 -18.48 -2.33 14.39
CA ARG A 272 -17.02 -2.53 14.42
C ARG A 272 -16.54 -3.37 13.23
N CYS A 273 -17.27 -4.44 12.92
CA CYS A 273 -16.93 -5.29 11.79
C CYS A 273 -17.21 -4.60 10.44
N ALA A 274 -18.30 -3.84 10.32
CA ALA A 274 -18.58 -3.02 9.13
C ALA A 274 -17.48 -1.97 8.90
N THR A 275 -17.06 -1.26 9.95
CA THR A 275 -15.96 -0.28 9.90
C THR A 275 -14.65 -0.94 9.46
N THR A 276 -14.34 -2.13 10.01
CA THR A 276 -13.14 -2.89 9.65
C THR A 276 -13.19 -3.34 8.19
N LEU A 277 -14.32 -3.84 7.70
CA LEU A 277 -14.47 -4.24 6.29
C LEU A 277 -14.32 -3.06 5.34
N MET A 278 -14.94 -1.92 5.65
CA MET A 278 -14.78 -0.71 4.85
C MET A 278 -13.32 -0.27 4.77
N SER A 279 -12.56 -0.47 5.84
CA SER A 279 -11.13 -0.18 5.85
C SER A 279 -10.29 -1.08 4.93
N MET A 280 -10.73 -2.31 4.66
CA MET A 280 -9.99 -3.23 3.79
C MET A 280 -10.23 -2.96 2.31
N LEU A 281 -11.37 -2.36 1.94
CA LEU A 281 -11.76 -2.16 0.54
C LEU A 281 -10.70 -1.44 -0.31
N PRO A 282 -10.06 -0.34 0.14
CA PRO A 282 -9.07 0.34 -0.67
C PRO A 282 -7.87 -0.54 -1.02
N LEU A 283 -7.39 -1.35 -0.06
CA LEU A 283 -6.28 -2.28 -0.29
C LEU A 283 -6.65 -3.39 -1.25
N ILE A 284 -7.87 -3.95 -1.11
CA ILE A 284 -8.39 -4.98 -2.01
C ILE A 284 -8.49 -4.43 -3.43
N VAL A 285 -9.03 -3.22 -3.59
CA VAL A 285 -9.14 -2.55 -4.90
C VAL A 285 -7.77 -2.37 -5.54
N VAL A 286 -6.81 -1.80 -4.81
CA VAL A 286 -5.43 -1.62 -5.32
C VAL A 286 -4.81 -2.96 -5.68
N PHE A 287 -4.96 -3.99 -4.84
CA PHE A 287 -4.45 -5.33 -5.13
C PHE A 287 -5.03 -5.91 -6.41
N LEU A 288 -6.36 -5.85 -6.61
CA LEU A 288 -7.03 -6.40 -7.79
C LEU A 288 -6.55 -5.75 -9.10
N PHE A 289 -6.30 -4.43 -9.08
CA PHE A 289 -5.77 -3.73 -10.25
C PHE A 289 -4.29 -4.01 -10.50
N CYS A 290 -3.51 -4.22 -9.45
CA CYS A 290 -2.06 -4.30 -9.53
C CYS A 290 -1.50 -5.72 -9.50
N GLN A 291 -2.30 -6.76 -9.16
CA GLN A 291 -1.84 -8.15 -8.99
C GLN A 291 -1.05 -8.70 -10.19
N ARG A 292 -1.43 -8.34 -11.42
CA ARG A 292 -0.73 -8.78 -12.65
C ARG A 292 0.74 -8.32 -12.70
N TYR A 293 1.02 -7.12 -12.20
CA TYR A 293 2.37 -6.56 -12.18
C TYR A 293 3.27 -7.20 -11.11
N PHE A 294 2.66 -7.76 -10.03
CA PHE A 294 3.40 -8.56 -9.04
C PHE A 294 3.99 -9.82 -9.66
N ILE A 295 3.21 -10.51 -10.47
CA ILE A 295 3.63 -11.78 -11.10
C ILE A 295 4.75 -11.51 -12.11
N GLU A 296 4.64 -10.45 -12.90
CA GLU A 296 5.64 -10.05 -13.88
C GLU A 296 6.93 -9.54 -13.23
N GLY A 297 6.84 -8.68 -12.19
CA GLY A 297 8.00 -8.10 -11.52
C GLY A 297 8.88 -9.10 -10.78
N ILE A 298 8.30 -10.16 -10.20
CA ILE A 298 9.05 -11.23 -9.52
C ILE A 298 9.80 -12.12 -10.53
N SER A 299 9.25 -12.32 -11.73
CA SER A 299 9.87 -13.16 -12.75
C SER A 299 11.14 -12.55 -13.36
N PHE A 300 11.29 -11.23 -13.37
CA PHE A 300 12.51 -10.56 -13.86
C PHE A 300 13.68 -10.61 -12.87
N GLY A 301 13.44 -10.85 -11.59
CA GLY A 301 14.49 -11.04 -10.57
C GLY A 301 15.06 -12.45 -10.46
N GLY A 302 14.39 -13.46 -11.04
CA GLY A 302 14.72 -14.89 -10.91
C GLY A 302 15.17 -15.60 -12.20
N GLY A 303 15.30 -14.92 -13.30
CA GLY A 303 15.53 -15.54 -14.61
C GLY A 303 16.89 -15.23 -15.21
N LYS A 304 17.94 -15.83 -14.66
CA LYS A 304 19.17 -16.22 -15.40
C LYS A 304 19.64 -17.53 -14.81
N GLU A 305 19.06 -18.63 -15.28
CA GLU A 305 19.73 -19.92 -15.41
C GLU A 305 19.50 -20.40 -16.84
#